data_0ab0fd5f145877c03a424fb57d70a7b0
#
_entry.id   0ab0fd5f145877c03a424fb57d70a7b0
#
_cell.length_a   1.000
_cell.length_b   1.000
_cell.length_c   1.000
_cell.angle_alpha   90.00
_cell.angle_beta   90.00
_cell.angle_gamma   90.00
#
_symmetry.space_group_name_H-M   'P 1'
#
loop_
_entity.id
_entity.type
_entity.pdbx_description
1 polymer ?
#
loop_
_entity_poly.entity_id
_entity_poly.type
_entity_poly.pdbx_seq_one_letter_code
_entity_poly.pdbx_strand_id
1 'polypeptide(L)'
;IETKSALKQTGDSVENFTIPVGSMIIPNLQPEAPLIAAILEFDAEIIESVLEEERRQRLKNSSSIMYDTTAFNLTMMYGLEAVTVQENIQKNLKKWKPIEVNLDVQEDALMWAVNGIDDRSVAFAARLMELGVEVRIIDKDALLSEQSLPRGSVVVIDMDNPDYEGLSSVVSAIASELSLPVASISSGFGAEELPDWGGEHFKLL
;
A
#
# COMPACT_ATOMS: atom_id res chain seq x y z
N ILE A 1 18.72 6.93 -15.26
CA ILE A 1 18.28 7.61 -16.50
C ILE A 1 18.11 9.07 -16.16
N GLU A 2 18.72 9.96 -16.91
CA GLU A 2 18.56 11.41 -16.76
C GLU A 2 17.44 11.91 -17.70
N THR A 3 16.60 12.81 -17.21
CA THR A 3 15.57 13.52 -17.96
C THR A 3 15.83 15.02 -17.90
N LYS A 4 15.44 15.77 -18.93
CA LYS A 4 15.66 17.23 -18.98
C LYS A 4 14.79 17.96 -17.96
N SER A 5 13.60 17.48 -17.71
CA SER A 5 12.69 18.05 -16.73
C SER A 5 11.77 16.98 -16.14
N ALA A 6 11.39 17.17 -14.89
CA ALA A 6 10.40 16.37 -14.18
C ALA A 6 9.51 17.29 -13.33
N LEU A 7 8.21 17.01 -13.30
CA LEU A 7 7.24 17.63 -12.40
C LEU A 7 7.03 16.71 -11.20
N LYS A 8 7.29 17.21 -10.00
CA LYS A 8 7.06 16.50 -8.75
C LYS A 8 5.59 16.62 -8.31
N GLN A 9 5.16 15.73 -7.43
CA GLN A 9 3.85 15.78 -6.77
C GLN A 9 3.56 17.10 -6.04
N THR A 10 4.61 17.79 -5.60
CA THR A 10 4.51 19.10 -4.96
C THR A 10 4.23 20.26 -5.92
N GLY A 11 4.13 19.99 -7.23
CA GLY A 11 4.02 21.01 -8.27
C GLY A 11 5.37 21.63 -8.71
N ASP A 12 6.48 21.23 -8.08
CA ASP A 12 7.79 21.76 -8.41
C ASP A 12 8.36 21.12 -9.69
N SER A 13 8.81 21.95 -10.62
CA SER A 13 9.57 21.50 -11.77
C SER A 13 11.05 21.40 -11.43
N VAL A 14 11.66 20.26 -11.76
CA VAL A 14 13.08 19.99 -11.55
C VAL A 14 13.75 19.76 -12.89
N GLU A 15 14.80 20.54 -13.17
CA GLU A 15 15.65 20.33 -14.36
C GLU A 15 16.68 19.24 -14.10
N ASN A 16 17.07 18.50 -15.15
CA ASN A 16 18.08 17.45 -15.11
C ASN A 16 17.82 16.40 -14.00
N PHE A 17 16.60 15.89 -13.93
CA PHE A 17 16.21 14.91 -12.94
C PHE A 17 16.77 13.52 -13.27
N THR A 18 17.37 12.87 -12.29
CA THR A 18 17.84 11.49 -12.42
C THR A 18 16.83 10.52 -11.84
N ILE A 19 16.24 9.69 -12.69
CA ILE A 19 15.33 8.62 -12.28
C ILE A 19 16.14 7.53 -11.59
N PRO A 20 15.86 7.22 -10.30
CA PRO A 20 16.56 6.18 -9.55
C PRO A 20 16.43 4.80 -10.19
N VAL A 21 17.41 3.94 -9.92
CA VAL A 21 17.31 2.52 -10.29
C VAL A 21 16.22 1.84 -9.45
N GLY A 22 15.40 1.03 -10.10
CA GLY A 22 14.24 0.39 -9.45
C GLY A 22 12.93 1.18 -9.55
N SER A 23 12.97 2.41 -10.09
CA SER A 23 11.74 3.17 -10.37
C SER A 23 10.87 2.45 -11.40
N MET A 24 9.56 2.51 -11.21
CA MET A 24 8.57 2.06 -12.17
C MET A 24 8.22 3.17 -13.14
N ILE A 25 8.18 2.87 -14.43
CA ILE A 25 7.81 3.83 -15.48
C ILE A 25 6.49 3.38 -16.10
N ILE A 26 5.50 4.25 -16.05
CA ILE A 26 4.18 4.03 -16.66
C ILE A 26 4.10 4.93 -17.89
N PRO A 27 4.23 4.38 -19.11
CA PRO A 27 4.09 5.17 -20.35
C PRO A 27 2.64 5.57 -20.55
N ASN A 28 2.38 6.84 -20.82
CA ASN A 28 1.01 7.31 -21.10
C ASN A 28 0.63 7.22 -22.60
N LEU A 29 1.45 6.55 -23.42
CA LEU A 29 1.16 6.27 -24.84
C LEU A 29 0.55 4.87 -24.97
N GLN A 30 -0.63 4.68 -24.38
CA GLN A 30 -1.35 3.40 -24.36
C GLN A 30 -2.87 3.66 -24.32
N PRO A 31 -3.73 2.65 -24.62
CA PRO A 31 -5.18 2.83 -24.65
C PRO A 31 -5.76 3.33 -23.33
N GLU A 32 -5.16 2.97 -22.20
CA GLU A 32 -5.58 3.36 -20.85
C GLU A 32 -5.08 4.75 -20.42
N ALA A 33 -4.49 5.54 -21.33
CA ALA A 33 -3.98 6.89 -21.06
C ALA A 33 -4.95 7.80 -20.29
N PRO A 34 -6.26 7.84 -20.60
CA PRO A 34 -7.21 8.65 -19.84
C PRO A 34 -7.36 8.20 -18.38
N LEU A 35 -7.33 6.90 -18.13
CA LEU A 35 -7.39 6.35 -16.77
C LEU A 35 -6.11 6.68 -15.99
N ILE A 36 -4.95 6.51 -16.61
CA ILE A 36 -3.66 6.84 -16.02
C ILE A 36 -3.61 8.31 -15.63
N ALA A 37 -4.04 9.21 -16.53
CA ALA A 37 -4.12 10.63 -16.21
C ALA A 37 -5.05 10.89 -15.02
N ALA A 38 -6.25 10.31 -15.01
CA ALA A 38 -7.23 10.54 -13.96
C ALA A 38 -6.76 10.10 -12.56
N ILE A 39 -5.97 9.02 -12.45
CA ILE A 39 -5.56 8.45 -11.16
C ILE A 39 -4.14 8.84 -10.72
N LEU A 40 -3.31 9.36 -11.62
CA LEU A 40 -1.90 9.72 -11.34
C LEU A 40 -1.57 11.19 -11.61
N GLU A 41 -2.53 12.01 -12.04
CA GLU A 41 -2.30 13.42 -12.36
C GLU A 41 -1.96 14.22 -11.11
N PHE A 42 -0.89 15.04 -11.20
CA PHE A 42 -0.43 15.88 -10.08
C PHE A 42 -1.00 17.30 -10.12
N ASP A 43 -1.31 17.78 -11.31
CA ASP A 43 -1.76 19.14 -11.56
C ASP A 43 -2.98 19.10 -12.47
N ALA A 44 -4.14 18.84 -11.87
CA ALA A 44 -5.41 18.76 -12.57
C ALA A 44 -5.89 20.17 -12.94
N GLU A 45 -5.89 20.48 -14.23
CA GLU A 45 -6.45 21.73 -14.75
C GLU A 45 -7.96 21.58 -14.99
N ILE A 46 -8.74 22.44 -14.35
CA ILE A 46 -10.19 22.54 -14.59
C ILE A 46 -10.44 23.61 -15.63
N ILE A 47 -11.07 23.22 -16.74
CA ILE A 47 -11.40 24.17 -17.83
C ILE A 47 -12.34 25.27 -17.35
N GLU A 48 -12.13 26.50 -17.84
CA GLU A 48 -12.87 27.70 -17.38
C GLU A 48 -14.39 27.54 -17.50
N SER A 49 -14.90 26.88 -18.53
CA SER A 49 -16.33 26.66 -18.71
C SER A 49 -16.97 25.86 -17.56
N VAL A 50 -16.24 24.94 -16.94
CA VAL A 50 -16.70 24.16 -15.77
C VAL A 50 -16.69 25.05 -14.53
N LEU A 51 -15.68 25.90 -14.36
CA LEU A 51 -15.60 26.86 -13.26
C LEU A 51 -16.72 27.91 -13.33
N GLU A 52 -17.05 28.40 -14.53
CA GLU A 52 -18.16 29.32 -14.75
C GLU A 52 -19.51 28.66 -14.40
N GLU A 53 -19.72 27.42 -14.83
CA GLU A 53 -20.93 26.66 -14.49
C GLU A 53 -21.02 26.41 -12.98
N GLU A 54 -19.94 26.04 -12.31
CA GLU A 54 -19.88 25.90 -10.86
C GLU A 54 -20.27 27.18 -10.14
N ARG A 55 -19.70 28.34 -10.55
CA ARG A 55 -20.08 29.65 -10.00
C ARG A 55 -21.57 29.95 -10.18
N ARG A 56 -22.09 29.64 -11.36
CA ARG A 56 -23.50 29.84 -11.69
C ARG A 56 -24.41 29.00 -10.81
N GLN A 57 -24.09 27.71 -10.62
CA GLN A 57 -24.86 26.80 -9.78
C GLN A 57 -24.82 27.19 -8.31
N ARG A 58 -23.67 27.59 -7.79
CA ARG A 58 -23.54 28.06 -6.42
C ARG A 58 -24.38 29.31 -6.18
N LEU A 59 -24.34 30.29 -7.08
CA LEU A 59 -25.09 31.54 -6.96
C LEU A 59 -26.59 31.35 -7.12
N LYS A 60 -27.03 30.46 -8.01
CA LYS A 60 -28.43 30.25 -8.33
C LYS A 60 -29.13 29.26 -7.39
N ASN A 61 -28.48 28.18 -7.05
CA ASN A 61 -29.08 27.01 -6.39
C ASN A 61 -28.43 26.68 -5.04
N SER A 62 -27.41 27.43 -4.60
CA SER A 62 -26.58 27.12 -3.42
C SER A 62 -26.06 25.70 -3.43
N SER A 63 -25.86 25.11 -4.63
CA SER A 63 -25.36 23.75 -4.82
C SER A 63 -24.06 23.76 -5.61
N SER A 64 -23.20 22.80 -5.34
CA SER A 64 -21.96 22.58 -6.09
C SER A 64 -22.15 21.40 -7.05
N ILE A 65 -21.67 21.55 -8.29
CA ILE A 65 -21.55 20.46 -9.25
C ILE A 65 -20.18 19.80 -9.16
N MET A 66 -19.23 20.45 -8.51
CA MET A 66 -17.92 19.91 -8.25
C MET A 66 -17.94 19.22 -6.88
N TYR A 67 -17.77 17.91 -6.88
CA TYR A 67 -17.48 17.18 -5.65
C TYR A 67 -16.04 17.41 -5.30
N ASP A 68 -15.79 17.76 -4.05
CA ASP A 68 -14.43 17.85 -3.53
C ASP A 68 -13.85 16.45 -3.35
N THR A 69 -13.38 15.92 -4.44
CA THR A 69 -12.71 14.63 -4.50
C THR A 69 -11.22 14.89 -4.70
N THR A 70 -10.62 15.49 -3.71
CA THR A 70 -9.26 16.01 -3.77
C THR A 70 -8.16 14.95 -3.75
N ALA A 71 -8.48 13.66 -3.69
CA ALA A 71 -7.51 12.64 -3.39
C ALA A 71 -7.55 11.42 -4.32
N PHE A 72 -7.77 11.59 -5.61
CA PHE A 72 -7.68 10.46 -6.54
C PHE A 72 -6.25 10.15 -7.03
N ASN A 73 -5.27 10.95 -6.67
CA ASN A 73 -3.90 10.64 -7.02
C ASN A 73 -3.40 9.47 -6.15
N LEU A 74 -3.28 8.29 -6.76
CA LEU A 74 -2.87 7.07 -6.04
C LEU A 74 -1.47 7.18 -5.46
N THR A 75 -0.56 7.90 -6.12
CA THR A 75 0.80 8.03 -5.58
C THR A 75 0.83 8.83 -4.29
N MET A 76 -0.01 9.85 -4.16
CA MET A 76 -0.17 10.60 -2.92
C MET A 76 -0.90 9.79 -1.84
N MET A 77 -1.94 9.05 -2.20
CA MET A 77 -2.68 8.19 -1.27
C MET A 77 -1.80 7.12 -0.63
N TYR A 78 -0.89 6.54 -1.40
CA TYR A 78 0.04 5.50 -0.94
C TYR A 78 1.40 6.05 -0.46
N GLY A 79 1.57 7.37 -0.39
CA GLY A 79 2.82 8.00 0.05
C GLY A 79 4.02 7.67 -0.83
N LEU A 80 3.81 7.43 -2.12
CA LEU A 80 4.86 7.09 -3.07
C LEU A 80 5.50 8.36 -3.62
N GLU A 81 6.83 8.35 -3.78
CA GLU A 81 7.49 9.39 -4.56
C GLU A 81 7.23 9.17 -6.06
N ALA A 82 6.65 10.15 -6.71
CA ALA A 82 6.38 10.10 -8.13
C ALA A 82 6.69 11.41 -8.83
N VAL A 83 7.05 11.30 -10.09
CA VAL A 83 7.33 12.44 -10.97
C VAL A 83 6.71 12.20 -12.35
N THR A 84 6.22 13.25 -12.97
CA THR A 84 5.80 13.21 -14.37
C THR A 84 6.94 13.72 -15.24
N VAL A 85 7.28 13.00 -16.31
CA VAL A 85 8.27 13.40 -17.31
C VAL A 85 7.63 13.42 -18.69
N GLN A 86 7.96 14.45 -19.48
CA GLN A 86 7.41 14.59 -20.84
C GLN A 86 8.20 13.80 -21.91
N GLU A 87 9.37 13.31 -21.53
CA GLU A 87 10.24 12.58 -22.45
C GLU A 87 9.82 11.11 -22.55
N ASN A 88 9.84 10.57 -23.75
CA ASN A 88 9.62 9.15 -23.96
C ASN A 88 10.88 8.36 -23.59
N ILE A 89 10.83 7.71 -22.43
CA ILE A 89 11.94 6.92 -21.90
C ILE A 89 11.84 5.50 -22.46
N GLN A 90 12.77 5.10 -23.32
CA GLN A 90 12.79 3.77 -23.94
C GLN A 90 14.06 2.95 -23.64
N LYS A 91 15.07 3.56 -23.04
CA LYS A 91 16.37 2.92 -22.82
C LYS A 91 16.47 2.34 -21.41
N ASN A 92 17.13 1.20 -21.29
CA ASN A 92 17.43 0.55 -20.00
C ASN A 92 16.18 0.15 -19.20
N LEU A 93 15.06 -0.12 -19.87
CA LEU A 93 13.85 -0.59 -19.25
C LEU A 93 13.77 -2.11 -19.28
N LYS A 94 13.20 -2.67 -18.22
CA LYS A 94 12.76 -4.07 -18.16
C LYS A 94 11.25 -4.08 -18.01
N LYS A 95 10.57 -4.98 -18.68
CA LYS A 95 9.14 -5.17 -18.47
C LYS A 95 8.94 -5.59 -17.01
N TRP A 96 8.08 -4.85 -16.29
CA TRP A 96 7.70 -5.22 -14.94
C TRP A 96 6.98 -6.57 -14.93
N LYS A 97 7.26 -7.37 -13.94
CA LYS A 97 6.55 -8.61 -13.62
C LYS A 97 6.18 -8.55 -12.13
N PRO A 98 5.02 -9.10 -11.76
CA PRO A 98 4.70 -9.28 -10.35
C PRO A 98 5.85 -10.00 -9.64
N ILE A 99 6.14 -9.58 -8.43
CA ILE A 99 7.12 -10.26 -7.58
C ILE A 99 6.47 -11.58 -7.17
N GLU A 100 7.14 -12.69 -7.49
CA GLU A 100 6.75 -13.99 -6.94
C GLU A 100 7.10 -13.97 -5.45
N VAL A 101 6.09 -14.06 -4.62
CA VAL A 101 6.26 -14.09 -3.17
C VAL A 101 6.60 -15.52 -2.78
N ASN A 102 7.80 -15.73 -2.30
CA ASN A 102 8.18 -17.00 -1.67
C ASN A 102 7.62 -16.98 -0.24
N LEU A 103 6.63 -17.84 0.03
CA LEU A 103 6.03 -17.97 1.35
C LEU A 103 6.83 -18.99 2.13
N ASP A 104 7.53 -18.54 3.15
CA ASP A 104 8.21 -19.40 4.14
C ASP A 104 7.40 -19.37 5.44
N VAL A 105 6.27 -20.11 5.44
CA VAL A 105 5.41 -20.24 6.62
C VAL A 105 5.87 -21.47 7.42
N GLN A 106 6.53 -21.21 8.54
CA GLN A 106 7.02 -22.25 9.45
C GLN A 106 5.86 -22.75 10.33
N GLU A 107 5.71 -24.09 10.43
CA GLU A 107 4.60 -24.69 11.22
C GLU A 107 4.77 -24.50 12.73
N ASP A 108 6.01 -24.41 13.20
CA ASP A 108 6.38 -24.26 14.60
C ASP A 108 6.60 -22.80 15.04
N ALA A 109 6.22 -21.84 14.20
CA ALA A 109 6.28 -20.43 14.55
C ALA A 109 5.29 -20.10 15.65
N LEU A 110 5.68 -19.21 16.57
CA LEU A 110 4.79 -18.66 17.60
C LEU A 110 3.66 -17.83 17.00
N MET A 111 3.97 -17.13 15.90
CA MET A 111 3.01 -16.28 15.19
C MET A 111 3.43 -16.04 13.74
N TRP A 112 2.48 -15.64 12.94
CA TRP A 112 2.66 -15.23 11.55
C TRP A 112 2.17 -13.79 11.38
N ALA A 113 2.97 -12.97 10.72
CA ALA A 113 2.67 -11.56 10.52
C ALA A 113 2.73 -11.14 9.07
N VAL A 114 1.83 -10.26 8.67
CA VAL A 114 1.86 -9.56 7.39
C VAL A 114 2.01 -8.05 7.61
N ASN A 115 2.76 -7.42 6.72
CA ASN A 115 3.07 -5.99 6.84
C ASN A 115 1.80 -5.14 6.58
N GLY A 116 1.48 -4.24 7.51
CA GLY A 116 0.32 -3.36 7.42
C GLY A 116 0.40 -2.24 6.38
N ILE A 117 1.57 -2.01 5.78
CA ILE A 117 1.72 -1.07 4.66
C ILE A 117 1.04 -1.62 3.39
N ASP A 118 0.97 -2.94 3.26
CA ASP A 118 0.28 -3.59 2.15
C ASP A 118 -1.23 -3.66 2.44
N ASP A 119 -2.04 -3.00 1.62
CA ASP A 119 -3.50 -2.94 1.78
C ASP A 119 -4.18 -4.31 1.68
N ARG A 120 -3.54 -5.29 1.05
CA ARG A 120 -4.00 -6.69 1.04
C ARG A 120 -4.00 -7.34 2.42
N SER A 121 -3.29 -6.76 3.39
CA SER A 121 -3.33 -7.18 4.80
C SER A 121 -4.74 -7.13 5.38
N VAL A 122 -5.57 -6.18 4.93
CA VAL A 122 -6.99 -6.09 5.34
C VAL A 122 -7.78 -7.28 4.83
N ALA A 123 -7.60 -7.66 3.55
CA ALA A 123 -8.24 -8.83 2.98
C ALA A 123 -7.75 -10.13 3.63
N PHE A 124 -6.47 -10.19 4.00
CA PHE A 124 -5.89 -11.30 4.74
C PHE A 124 -6.57 -11.48 6.11
N ALA A 125 -6.67 -10.40 6.90
CA ALA A 125 -7.35 -10.43 8.19
C ALA A 125 -8.82 -10.86 8.05
N ALA A 126 -9.56 -10.24 7.14
CA ALA A 126 -10.98 -10.52 6.94
C ALA A 126 -11.25 -12.01 6.59
N ARG A 127 -10.46 -12.60 5.69
CA ARG A 127 -10.59 -14.00 5.29
C ARG A 127 -10.27 -14.98 6.42
N LEU A 128 -9.26 -14.67 7.24
CA LEU A 128 -8.94 -15.47 8.42
C LEU A 128 -10.08 -15.42 9.44
N MET A 129 -10.60 -14.22 9.72
CA MET A 129 -11.74 -14.04 10.63
C MET A 129 -13.01 -14.76 10.13
N GLU A 130 -13.28 -14.77 8.83
CA GLU A 130 -14.37 -15.53 8.22
C GLU A 130 -14.26 -17.05 8.47
N LEU A 131 -13.03 -17.55 8.62
CA LEU A 131 -12.73 -18.94 8.97
C LEU A 131 -12.71 -19.20 10.48
N GLY A 132 -12.98 -18.19 11.30
CA GLY A 132 -12.99 -18.28 12.76
C GLY A 132 -11.62 -18.20 13.40
N VAL A 133 -10.60 -17.73 12.68
CA VAL A 133 -9.27 -17.48 13.23
C VAL A 133 -9.26 -16.16 13.98
N GLU A 134 -8.75 -16.17 15.20
CA GLU A 134 -8.48 -14.95 15.95
C GLU A 134 -7.25 -14.23 15.40
N VAL A 135 -7.41 -12.96 15.10
CA VAL A 135 -6.42 -12.11 14.44
C VAL A 135 -6.17 -10.87 15.27
N ARG A 136 -4.92 -10.43 15.36
CA ARG A 136 -4.57 -9.17 16.01
C ARG A 136 -4.02 -8.16 15.00
N ILE A 137 -4.18 -6.88 15.34
CA ILE A 137 -3.54 -5.76 14.66
C ILE A 137 -2.57 -5.05 15.60
N ILE A 138 -1.46 -4.58 15.06
CA ILE A 138 -0.47 -3.82 15.83
C ILE A 138 -0.77 -2.32 15.70
N ASP A 139 -0.96 -1.62 16.79
CA ASP A 139 -1.25 -0.18 16.80
C ASP A 139 -0.01 0.72 17.01
N LYS A 140 1.17 0.12 17.19
CA LYS A 140 2.48 0.77 17.29
C LYS A 140 3.53 -0.09 16.63
N ASP A 141 4.52 0.52 15.98
CA ASP A 141 5.63 -0.23 15.36
C ASP A 141 6.27 -1.20 16.35
N ALA A 142 6.54 -2.42 15.89
CA ALA A 142 7.17 -3.48 16.67
C ALA A 142 8.35 -4.10 15.89
N LEU A 143 9.29 -4.69 16.63
CA LEU A 143 10.41 -5.45 16.09
C LEU A 143 10.48 -6.78 16.85
N LEU A 144 10.05 -7.87 16.22
CA LEU A 144 10.01 -9.22 16.78
C LEU A 144 10.86 -10.16 15.95
N SER A 145 11.76 -10.94 16.55
CA SER A 145 12.65 -11.86 15.82
C SER A 145 13.32 -11.22 14.59
N GLU A 146 13.83 -9.99 14.74
CA GLU A 146 14.44 -9.19 13.65
C GLU A 146 13.47 -8.79 12.52
N GLN A 147 12.18 -9.10 12.64
CA GLN A 147 11.14 -8.66 11.71
C GLN A 147 10.55 -7.32 12.14
N SER A 148 10.67 -6.32 11.27
CA SER A 148 10.06 -5.02 11.47
C SER A 148 8.58 -5.08 11.08
N LEU A 149 7.72 -4.82 12.05
CA LEU A 149 6.28 -4.84 11.91
C LEU A 149 5.76 -3.41 12.14
N PRO A 150 5.50 -2.65 11.09
CA PRO A 150 4.95 -1.30 11.22
C PRO A 150 3.53 -1.34 11.77
N ARG A 151 3.09 -0.22 12.33
CA ARG A 151 1.71 -0.01 12.74
C ARG A 151 0.74 -0.45 11.62
N GLY A 152 -0.32 -1.15 11.98
CA GLY A 152 -1.28 -1.71 11.02
C GLY A 152 -0.93 -3.13 10.57
N SER A 153 0.22 -3.67 10.96
CA SER A 153 0.55 -5.07 10.66
C SER A 153 -0.45 -6.01 11.31
N VAL A 154 -0.84 -7.03 10.55
CA VAL A 154 -1.78 -8.07 10.97
C VAL A 154 -1.00 -9.28 11.46
N VAL A 155 -1.37 -9.79 12.62
CA VAL A 155 -0.68 -10.90 13.27
C VAL A 155 -1.67 -12.01 13.63
N VAL A 156 -1.29 -13.24 13.35
CA VAL A 156 -1.98 -14.46 13.78
C VAL A 156 -1.10 -15.16 14.78
N ILE A 157 -1.59 -15.39 15.99
CA ILE A 157 -0.84 -15.98 17.10
C ILE A 157 -1.38 -17.39 17.34
N ASP A 158 -0.48 -18.38 17.39
CA ASP A 158 -0.86 -19.77 17.61
C ASP A 158 -1.60 -19.96 18.96
N MET A 159 -1.13 -19.30 19.99
CA MET A 159 -1.74 -19.37 21.33
C MET A 159 -3.15 -18.75 21.42
N ASP A 160 -3.52 -17.84 20.54
CA ASP A 160 -4.87 -17.28 20.47
C ASP A 160 -5.84 -18.26 19.77
N ASN A 161 -5.31 -19.23 19.05
CA ASN A 161 -6.07 -20.18 18.22
C ASN A 161 -5.83 -21.65 18.62
N PRO A 162 -5.92 -22.03 19.90
CA PRO A 162 -5.46 -23.34 20.40
C PRO A 162 -6.23 -24.53 19.84
N ASP A 163 -7.48 -24.31 19.44
CA ASP A 163 -8.36 -25.36 18.90
C ASP A 163 -8.41 -25.37 17.36
N TYR A 164 -7.59 -24.53 16.70
CA TYR A 164 -7.59 -24.41 15.25
C TYR A 164 -6.54 -25.33 14.61
N GLU A 165 -6.98 -26.50 14.12
CA GLU A 165 -6.09 -27.45 13.45
C GLU A 165 -5.57 -26.92 12.11
N GLY A 166 -4.27 -27.01 11.88
CA GLY A 166 -3.64 -26.62 10.60
C GLY A 166 -3.61 -25.11 10.35
N LEU A 167 -3.50 -24.29 11.40
CA LEU A 167 -3.48 -22.82 11.33
C LEU A 167 -2.41 -22.30 10.35
N SER A 168 -1.19 -22.82 10.41
CA SER A 168 -0.09 -22.46 9.49
C SER A 168 -0.45 -22.69 8.01
N SER A 169 -1.13 -23.80 7.73
CA SER A 169 -1.58 -24.14 6.37
C SER A 169 -2.63 -23.16 5.85
N VAL A 170 -3.56 -22.73 6.71
CA VAL A 170 -4.59 -21.75 6.36
C VAL A 170 -3.96 -20.37 6.13
N VAL A 171 -3.08 -19.95 7.01
CA VAL A 171 -2.29 -18.71 6.86
C VAL A 171 -1.53 -18.71 5.53
N SER A 172 -0.83 -19.81 5.24
CA SER A 172 -0.08 -19.99 3.99
C SER A 172 -0.97 -19.94 2.75
N ALA A 173 -2.12 -20.62 2.78
CA ALA A 173 -3.06 -20.66 1.66
C ALA A 173 -3.61 -19.28 1.32
N ILE A 174 -4.09 -18.53 2.33
CA ILE A 174 -4.65 -17.17 2.13
C ILE A 174 -3.57 -16.19 1.69
N ALA A 175 -2.39 -16.26 2.29
CA ALA A 175 -1.28 -15.41 1.91
C ALA A 175 -0.82 -15.68 0.47
N SER A 176 -0.78 -16.95 0.05
CA SER A 176 -0.46 -17.37 -1.32
C SER A 176 -1.48 -16.81 -2.32
N GLU A 177 -2.77 -16.95 -2.04
CA GLU A 177 -3.86 -16.43 -2.89
C GLU A 177 -3.76 -14.92 -3.07
N LEU A 178 -3.44 -14.20 -2.00
CA LEU A 178 -3.25 -12.76 -2.02
C LEU A 178 -1.87 -12.32 -2.52
N SER A 179 -0.96 -13.26 -2.78
CA SER A 179 0.45 -12.98 -3.09
C SER A 179 1.10 -12.06 -2.04
N LEU A 180 0.82 -12.30 -0.76
CA LEU A 180 1.20 -11.46 0.36
C LEU A 180 2.35 -12.10 1.15
N PRO A 181 3.51 -11.42 1.34
CA PRO A 181 4.60 -11.95 2.16
C PRO A 181 4.16 -12.18 3.60
N VAL A 182 4.54 -13.31 4.17
CA VAL A 182 4.33 -13.63 5.59
C VAL A 182 5.68 -13.76 6.27
N ALA A 183 5.81 -13.17 7.45
CA ALA A 183 6.94 -13.39 8.34
C ALA A 183 6.55 -14.41 9.42
N SER A 184 7.32 -15.48 9.54
CA SER A 184 7.23 -16.41 10.66
C SER A 184 8.07 -15.90 11.83
N ILE A 185 7.47 -15.80 13.00
CA ILE A 185 8.07 -15.20 14.20
C ILE A 185 8.15 -16.26 15.29
N SER A 186 9.36 -16.54 15.75
CA SER A 186 9.66 -17.57 16.74
C SER A 186 9.75 -17.02 18.17
N SER A 187 9.82 -15.71 18.35
CA SER A 187 9.90 -15.06 19.65
C SER A 187 8.99 -13.83 19.72
N GLY A 188 8.21 -13.74 20.76
CA GLY A 188 7.31 -12.61 21.00
C GLY A 188 7.93 -11.43 21.76
N PHE A 189 9.21 -11.51 22.10
CA PHE A 189 9.89 -10.42 22.80
C PHE A 189 10.30 -9.32 21.82
N GLY A 190 9.89 -8.10 22.11
CA GLY A 190 10.27 -6.91 21.38
C GLY A 190 11.73 -6.51 21.63
N ALA A 191 12.30 -5.75 20.73
CA ALA A 191 13.63 -5.17 20.91
C ALA A 191 13.55 -3.84 21.65
N GLU A 192 14.41 -3.64 22.64
CA GLU A 192 14.54 -2.39 23.40
C GLU A 192 13.22 -1.91 24.03
N GLU A 193 12.75 -0.70 23.64
CA GLU A 193 11.51 -0.07 24.13
C GLU A 193 10.29 -0.37 23.25
N LEU A 194 10.41 -1.31 22.29
CA LEU A 194 9.33 -1.67 21.38
C LEU A 194 8.39 -2.72 22.01
N PRO A 195 7.12 -2.76 21.57
CA PRO A 195 6.12 -3.64 22.16
C PRO A 195 6.44 -5.12 22.05
N ASP A 196 6.20 -5.86 23.12
CA ASP A 196 6.11 -7.32 23.12
C ASP A 196 4.71 -7.76 22.66
N TRP A 197 4.59 -8.98 22.15
CA TRP A 197 3.33 -9.55 21.64
C TRP A 197 2.19 -9.62 22.66
N GLY A 198 2.51 -9.76 23.93
CA GLY A 198 1.53 -9.76 25.04
C GLY A 198 1.14 -8.36 25.53
N GLY A 199 1.71 -7.30 24.95
CA GLY A 199 1.44 -5.92 25.33
C GLY A 199 0.12 -5.38 24.78
N GLU A 200 -0.30 -4.23 25.31
CA GLU A 200 -1.55 -3.55 24.93
C GLU A 200 -1.60 -3.09 23.46
N HIS A 201 -0.47 -3.14 22.76
CA HIS A 201 -0.35 -2.70 21.36
C HIS A 201 -0.72 -3.78 20.33
N PHE A 202 -0.97 -5.01 20.78
CA PHE A 202 -1.45 -6.12 19.95
C PHE A 202 -2.96 -6.29 20.18
N LYS A 203 -3.76 -5.55 19.42
CA LYS A 203 -5.23 -5.50 19.58
C LYS A 203 -5.91 -6.65 18.88
N LEU A 204 -6.75 -7.40 19.56
CA LEU A 204 -7.64 -8.38 18.96
C LEU A 204 -8.68 -7.65 18.08
N LEU A 205 -8.94 -8.17 16.87
CA LEU A 205 -9.92 -7.66 15.92
C LEU A 205 -11.31 -8.29 16.14
#